data_2b9ed871de1daee4c77af42ab94f994a
#
_entry.id   2b9ed871de1daee4c77af42ab94f994a
#
_cell.length_a   1.000
_cell.length_b   1.000
_cell.length_c   1.000
_cell.angle_alpha   90.00
_cell.angle_beta   90.00
_cell.angle_gamma   90.00
#
_symmetry.space_group_name_H-M   'P 1'
#
loop_
_entity.id
_entity.type
_entity.pdbx_description
1 polymer ?
#
loop_
_entity_poly.entity_id
_entity_poly.type
_entity_poly.pdbx_seq_one_letter_code
_entity_poly.pdbx_strand_id
1 'polypeptide(L)'
;MKAQRSWGLALSWPRVTAVFLIDILILVLASHSPDSWQADHHVAWWVGVSLAVLVALLALVSYHGITLTSALAAWLWDWSADPGTTLGAGCTPALDYKRRFGRDTVGVREHEGRLVSVIAVDGGEEDVAGRHRHRTTSGTLAVESVAAGLRQFDIHLDGIDIVSVKVRSGGNAAELSKLGDLGPEDWGLVNDQPSSYLRRTWLVLRMNPQRNVAAVAARDSLASTLVTATERLAQDLDGQSCAARPLTADELSEVDSAVLADLEPTWSRPGWRHLKHFNGFATSFALTPSDITSETLDGLWLPDTDATVLTIQLVTRGGRPQVSAWVRYHTDGPLDREVSAGLNRLTGRQLAAVRASLPAPSTRALLDLPSRDLLDHDELTLQVAHVQESSTSVPARQ
;
A
#
# COMPACT_ATOMS: atom_id res chain seq x y z
N MET A 1 7.86 -18.19 7.69
CA MET A 1 6.55 -17.79 7.15
C MET A 1 5.72 -19.04 6.87
N LYS A 2 4.49 -19.11 7.36
CA LYS A 2 3.57 -20.24 7.05
C LYS A 2 2.58 -19.72 6.02
N ALA A 3 2.64 -20.19 4.78
CA ALA A 3 1.59 -19.90 3.81
C ALA A 3 0.24 -20.28 4.44
N GLN A 4 -0.69 -19.37 4.48
CA GLN A 4 -2.07 -19.67 4.85
C GLN A 4 -2.55 -20.80 3.94
N ARG A 5 -3.34 -21.74 4.44
CA ARG A 5 -3.87 -22.84 3.61
C ARG A 5 -4.37 -22.26 2.30
N SER A 6 -3.82 -22.75 1.19
CA SER A 6 -4.10 -22.21 -0.13
C SER A 6 -5.61 -22.22 -0.45
N TRP A 7 -6.34 -23.18 0.11
CA TRP A 7 -7.78 -23.33 -0.04
C TRP A 7 -8.46 -23.37 1.33
N GLY A 8 -9.55 -22.64 1.48
CA GLY A 8 -10.37 -22.60 2.67
C GLY A 8 -11.85 -22.41 2.32
N LEU A 9 -12.73 -22.55 3.31
CA LEU A 9 -14.15 -22.25 3.19
C LEU A 9 -14.45 -20.98 3.98
N ALA A 10 -14.97 -19.97 3.30
CA ALA A 10 -15.40 -18.70 3.91
C ALA A 10 -16.84 -18.81 4.40
N LEU A 11 -17.06 -19.60 5.46
CA LEU A 11 -18.37 -19.83 6.04
C LEU A 11 -18.74 -18.67 6.98
N SER A 12 -19.36 -17.61 6.44
CA SER A 12 -20.06 -16.63 7.25
C SER A 12 -21.56 -16.81 7.10
N TRP A 13 -22.30 -16.70 8.19
CA TRP A 13 -23.76 -16.92 8.19
C TRP A 13 -24.49 -16.12 7.12
N PRO A 14 -24.26 -14.80 6.94
CA PRO A 14 -24.95 -14.03 5.91
C PRO A 14 -24.59 -14.49 4.47
N ARG A 15 -23.36 -14.97 4.24
CA ARG A 15 -22.97 -15.50 2.90
C ARG A 15 -23.65 -16.81 2.59
N VAL A 16 -23.65 -17.75 3.54
CA VAL A 16 -24.32 -19.05 3.38
C VAL A 16 -25.80 -18.84 3.07
N THR A 17 -26.47 -17.93 3.80
CA THR A 17 -27.86 -17.59 3.56
C THR A 17 -28.08 -16.98 2.17
N ALA A 18 -27.21 -16.04 1.76
CA ALA A 18 -27.33 -15.41 0.43
C ALA A 18 -27.14 -16.44 -0.70
N VAL A 19 -26.13 -17.31 -0.61
CA VAL A 19 -25.89 -18.39 -1.58
C VAL A 19 -27.09 -19.32 -1.65
N PHE A 20 -27.62 -19.76 -0.52
CA PHE A 20 -28.79 -20.63 -0.45
C PHE A 20 -30.00 -20.01 -1.13
N LEU A 21 -30.27 -18.72 -0.92
CA LEU A 21 -31.38 -18.01 -1.58
C LEU A 21 -31.19 -17.91 -3.11
N ILE A 22 -29.95 -17.64 -3.55
CA ILE A 22 -29.62 -17.58 -4.97
C ILE A 22 -29.77 -18.96 -5.62
N ASP A 23 -29.30 -20.02 -4.96
CA ASP A 23 -29.42 -21.40 -5.45
C ASP A 23 -30.88 -21.83 -5.58
N ILE A 24 -31.73 -21.49 -4.59
CA ILE A 24 -33.19 -21.70 -4.70
C ILE A 24 -33.76 -20.96 -5.91
N LEU A 25 -33.39 -19.69 -6.11
CA LEU A 25 -33.88 -18.91 -7.23
C LEU A 25 -33.46 -19.52 -8.57
N ILE A 26 -32.23 -19.99 -8.71
CA ILE A 26 -31.72 -20.66 -9.91
C ILE A 26 -32.53 -21.95 -10.18
N LEU A 27 -32.74 -22.77 -9.16
CA LEU A 27 -33.48 -24.03 -9.30
C LEU A 27 -34.97 -23.80 -9.63
N VAL A 28 -35.59 -22.78 -9.03
CA VAL A 28 -36.97 -22.37 -9.37
C VAL A 28 -37.07 -21.90 -10.82
N LEU A 29 -36.13 -21.07 -11.29
CA LEU A 29 -36.06 -20.65 -12.68
C LEU A 29 -35.87 -21.84 -13.64
N ALA A 30 -34.98 -22.77 -13.28
CA ALA A 30 -34.74 -23.98 -14.07
C ALA A 30 -36.02 -24.87 -14.16
N SER A 31 -36.83 -24.94 -13.09
CA SER A 31 -38.07 -25.71 -13.07
C SER A 31 -39.20 -25.08 -13.88
N HIS A 32 -39.14 -23.76 -14.15
CA HIS A 32 -40.14 -23.04 -14.98
C HIS A 32 -39.65 -22.85 -16.43
N SER A 33 -38.63 -23.59 -16.85
CA SER A 33 -38.19 -23.54 -18.26
C SER A 33 -39.25 -24.09 -19.24
N PRO A 34 -39.26 -23.62 -20.49
CA PRO A 34 -40.22 -24.07 -21.52
C PRO A 34 -40.21 -25.59 -21.73
N ASP A 35 -41.36 -26.19 -22.03
CA ASP A 35 -41.53 -27.63 -22.21
C ASP A 35 -40.57 -28.25 -23.25
N SER A 36 -40.18 -27.48 -24.27
CA SER A 36 -39.18 -27.91 -25.27
C SER A 36 -37.81 -28.26 -24.70
N TRP A 37 -37.42 -27.66 -23.56
CA TRP A 37 -36.14 -27.90 -22.87
C TRP A 37 -36.28 -28.97 -21.77
N GLN A 38 -37.52 -29.32 -21.42
CA GLN A 38 -37.80 -30.37 -20.45
C GLN A 38 -37.96 -31.73 -21.10
N ALA A 39 -38.38 -31.78 -22.40
CA ALA A 39 -38.63 -33.01 -23.12
C ALA A 39 -37.39 -33.87 -23.40
N ASP A 40 -36.21 -33.25 -23.58
CA ASP A 40 -34.94 -33.95 -23.79
C ASP A 40 -34.13 -34.02 -22.49
N HIS A 41 -34.24 -35.17 -21.80
CA HIS A 41 -33.36 -35.55 -20.68
C HIS A 41 -33.24 -34.54 -19.52
N HIS A 42 -34.23 -33.70 -19.24
CA HIS A 42 -34.20 -32.69 -18.17
C HIS A 42 -32.98 -31.75 -18.24
N VAL A 43 -32.55 -31.37 -19.45
CA VAL A 43 -31.36 -30.56 -19.68
C VAL A 43 -31.41 -29.26 -18.86
N ALA A 44 -32.56 -28.58 -18.82
CA ALA A 44 -32.72 -27.35 -18.03
C ALA A 44 -32.47 -27.56 -16.53
N TRP A 45 -32.90 -28.70 -15.97
CA TRP A 45 -32.64 -29.05 -14.56
C TRP A 45 -31.18 -29.27 -14.29
N TRP A 46 -30.48 -30.04 -15.14
CA TRP A 46 -29.02 -30.29 -14.95
C TRP A 46 -28.21 -29.01 -15.12
N VAL A 47 -28.58 -28.11 -16.04
CA VAL A 47 -27.96 -26.79 -16.19
C VAL A 47 -28.19 -25.95 -14.94
N GLY A 48 -29.39 -25.93 -14.38
CA GLY A 48 -29.72 -25.23 -13.14
C GLY A 48 -28.91 -25.74 -11.95
N VAL A 49 -28.82 -27.06 -11.77
CA VAL A 49 -28.03 -27.70 -10.71
C VAL A 49 -26.54 -27.38 -10.88
N SER A 50 -26.00 -27.48 -12.11
CA SER A 50 -24.62 -27.15 -12.39
C SER A 50 -24.28 -25.69 -12.08
N LEU A 51 -25.18 -24.79 -12.42
CA LEU A 51 -25.05 -23.36 -12.15
C LEU A 51 -25.09 -23.06 -10.64
N ALA A 52 -26.02 -23.68 -9.90
CA ALA A 52 -26.13 -23.55 -8.45
C ALA A 52 -24.85 -24.03 -7.76
N VAL A 53 -24.36 -25.23 -8.13
CA VAL A 53 -23.08 -25.75 -7.60
C VAL A 53 -21.92 -24.81 -7.91
N LEU A 54 -21.86 -24.26 -9.12
CA LEU A 54 -20.81 -23.30 -9.51
C LEU A 54 -20.89 -22.03 -8.66
N VAL A 55 -22.08 -21.47 -8.44
CA VAL A 55 -22.29 -20.28 -7.58
C VAL A 55 -21.88 -20.57 -6.15
N ALA A 56 -22.29 -21.71 -5.60
CA ALA A 56 -21.91 -22.13 -4.26
C ALA A 56 -20.39 -22.28 -4.10
N LEU A 57 -19.71 -22.91 -5.06
CA LEU A 57 -18.25 -23.05 -5.08
C LEU A 57 -17.56 -21.69 -5.15
N LEU A 58 -17.97 -20.81 -6.04
CA LEU A 58 -17.37 -19.48 -6.19
C LEU A 58 -17.55 -18.62 -4.94
N ALA A 59 -18.72 -18.71 -4.28
CA ALA A 59 -19.05 -17.87 -3.14
C ALA A 59 -18.46 -18.37 -1.80
N LEU A 60 -18.38 -19.70 -1.61
CA LEU A 60 -17.96 -20.30 -0.35
C LEU A 60 -16.47 -20.66 -0.32
N VAL A 61 -15.85 -20.90 -1.48
CA VAL A 61 -14.42 -21.23 -1.54
C VAL A 61 -13.61 -19.96 -1.46
N SER A 62 -12.63 -19.96 -0.58
CA SER A 62 -11.61 -18.91 -0.45
C SER A 62 -10.25 -19.46 -0.84
N TYR A 63 -9.50 -18.64 -1.56
CA TYR A 63 -8.11 -18.89 -1.92
C TYR A 63 -7.23 -17.84 -1.23
N HIS A 64 -6.27 -18.30 -0.39
CA HIS A 64 -5.45 -17.43 0.44
C HIS A 64 -6.24 -16.42 1.31
N GLY A 65 -7.37 -16.87 1.86
CA GLY A 65 -8.24 -16.02 2.70
C GLY A 65 -9.16 -15.06 1.93
N ILE A 66 -9.05 -14.99 0.60
CA ILE A 66 -9.87 -14.15 -0.27
C ILE A 66 -10.91 -15.05 -0.97
N THR A 67 -12.20 -14.67 -0.94
CA THR A 67 -13.24 -15.43 -1.63
C THR A 67 -13.10 -15.30 -3.15
N LEU A 68 -13.33 -16.37 -3.88
CA LEU A 68 -13.20 -16.38 -5.33
C LEU A 68 -14.14 -15.37 -6.01
N THR A 69 -15.34 -15.17 -5.48
CA THR A 69 -16.27 -14.14 -5.98
C THR A 69 -15.70 -12.73 -5.85
N SER A 70 -15.08 -12.40 -4.72
CA SER A 70 -14.52 -11.05 -4.52
C SER A 70 -13.26 -10.83 -5.38
N ALA A 71 -12.45 -11.88 -5.58
CA ALA A 71 -11.30 -11.81 -6.47
C ALA A 71 -11.74 -11.67 -7.94
N LEU A 72 -12.75 -12.43 -8.36
CA LEU A 72 -13.31 -12.35 -9.72
C LEU A 72 -13.98 -11.00 -9.97
N ALA A 73 -14.80 -10.51 -9.03
CA ALA A 73 -15.42 -9.21 -9.14
C ALA A 73 -14.41 -8.06 -9.21
N ALA A 74 -13.37 -8.11 -8.37
CA ALA A 74 -12.29 -7.13 -8.40
C ALA A 74 -11.52 -7.18 -9.73
N TRP A 75 -11.24 -8.38 -10.24
CA TRP A 75 -10.56 -8.54 -11.53
C TRP A 75 -11.40 -8.06 -12.71
N LEU A 76 -12.71 -8.37 -12.74
CA LEU A 76 -13.61 -7.88 -13.78
C LEU A 76 -13.71 -6.36 -13.74
N TRP A 77 -13.71 -5.78 -12.55
CA TRP A 77 -13.72 -4.33 -12.38
C TRP A 77 -12.40 -3.72 -12.87
N ASP A 78 -11.27 -4.27 -12.45
CA ASP A 78 -9.94 -3.81 -12.86
C ASP A 78 -9.70 -3.98 -14.36
N TRP A 79 -10.24 -5.06 -14.97
CA TRP A 79 -10.12 -5.31 -16.41
C TRP A 79 -10.91 -4.30 -17.26
N SER A 80 -12.03 -3.82 -16.77
CA SER A 80 -12.84 -2.79 -17.43
C SER A 80 -12.36 -1.36 -17.13
N ALA A 81 -11.54 -1.18 -16.10
CA ALA A 81 -11.06 0.12 -15.67
C ALA A 81 -9.81 0.53 -16.48
N ASP A 82 -9.73 1.80 -16.86
CA ASP A 82 -8.49 2.38 -17.35
C ASP A 82 -7.53 2.59 -16.18
N PRO A 83 -6.33 1.96 -16.19
CA PRO A 83 -5.36 2.11 -15.11
C PRO A 83 -4.91 3.55 -14.91
N GLY A 84 -4.80 4.34 -15.98
CA GLY A 84 -4.42 5.75 -15.92
C GLY A 84 -5.41 6.55 -15.07
N THR A 85 -6.69 6.44 -15.36
CA THR A 85 -7.74 7.10 -14.57
C THR A 85 -7.86 6.52 -13.17
N THR A 86 -7.70 5.20 -13.02
CA THR A 86 -7.83 4.53 -11.71
C THR A 86 -6.70 4.91 -10.75
N LEU A 87 -5.47 4.92 -11.20
CA LEU A 87 -4.31 5.31 -10.38
C LEU A 87 -4.21 6.82 -10.19
N GLY A 88 -4.66 7.61 -11.19
CA GLY A 88 -4.75 9.07 -11.08
C GLY A 88 -5.91 9.55 -10.21
N ALA A 89 -6.91 8.69 -9.96
CA ALA A 89 -8.07 9.08 -9.16
C ALA A 89 -7.66 9.35 -7.70
N GLY A 90 -7.91 10.59 -7.26
CA GLY A 90 -7.50 11.06 -5.93
C GLY A 90 -6.07 11.59 -5.85
N CYS A 91 -5.23 11.41 -6.87
CA CYS A 91 -3.93 12.08 -6.99
C CYS A 91 -4.11 13.53 -7.52
N THR A 92 -5.12 14.24 -7.00
CA THR A 92 -5.34 15.65 -7.28
C THR A 92 -4.18 16.49 -6.73
N PRO A 93 -3.92 17.67 -7.30
CA PRO A 93 -2.92 18.57 -6.73
C PRO A 93 -3.21 18.84 -5.26
N ALA A 94 -2.20 18.69 -4.42
CA ALA A 94 -2.28 19.04 -3.02
C ALA A 94 -2.25 20.56 -2.85
N LEU A 95 -2.75 21.03 -1.73
CA LEU A 95 -2.70 22.44 -1.35
C LEU A 95 -1.91 22.58 -0.05
N ASP A 96 -1.07 23.59 0.03
CA ASP A 96 -0.32 23.92 1.22
C ASP A 96 -1.17 24.65 2.25
N TYR A 97 -1.22 24.12 3.45
CA TYR A 97 -1.89 24.73 4.60
C TYR A 97 -0.87 25.03 5.70
N LYS A 98 -0.89 26.29 6.13
CA LYS A 98 -0.13 26.73 7.29
C LYS A 98 -1.09 27.22 8.37
N ARG A 99 -1.02 26.63 9.53
CA ARG A 99 -1.80 27.07 10.68
C ARG A 99 -1.25 28.42 11.18
N ARG A 100 -2.14 29.25 11.75
CA ARG A 100 -1.75 30.58 12.27
C ARG A 100 -0.58 30.55 13.26
N PHE A 101 -0.50 29.48 14.05
CA PHE A 101 0.55 29.25 15.05
C PHE A 101 1.33 27.94 14.80
N GLY A 102 1.15 27.32 13.64
CA GLY A 102 1.92 26.14 13.23
C GLY A 102 3.32 26.52 12.78
N ARG A 103 4.26 25.61 12.98
CA ARG A 103 5.65 25.78 12.53
C ARG A 103 5.77 25.44 11.05
N ASP A 104 5.09 24.38 10.64
CA ASP A 104 5.28 23.76 9.34
C ASP A 104 4.17 24.12 8.36
N THR A 105 4.51 24.07 7.10
CA THR A 105 3.55 24.06 5.99
C THR A 105 3.25 22.60 5.67
N VAL A 106 1.96 22.23 5.63
CA VAL A 106 1.53 20.85 5.41
C VAL A 106 0.73 20.77 4.14
N GLY A 107 1.15 19.90 3.23
CA GLY A 107 0.41 19.56 2.02
C GLY A 107 -0.81 18.71 2.37
N VAL A 108 -1.98 19.14 1.93
CA VAL A 108 -3.24 18.41 2.10
C VAL A 108 -3.86 18.17 0.74
N ARG A 109 -4.23 16.94 0.49
CA ARG A 109 -4.95 16.52 -0.70
C ARG A 109 -6.40 16.22 -0.33
N GLU A 110 -7.34 16.73 -1.12
CA GLU A 110 -8.77 16.50 -0.94
C GLU A 110 -9.36 15.84 -2.20
N HIS A 111 -10.15 14.79 -2.01
CA HIS A 111 -10.92 14.16 -3.06
C HIS A 111 -12.16 13.50 -2.48
N GLU A 112 -13.33 13.72 -3.10
CA GLU A 112 -14.63 13.17 -2.65
C GLU A 112 -14.92 13.40 -1.16
N GLY A 113 -14.53 14.57 -0.63
CA GLY A 113 -14.72 14.94 0.76
C GLY A 113 -13.85 14.13 1.75
N ARG A 114 -12.80 13.49 1.29
CA ARG A 114 -11.77 12.84 2.11
C ARG A 114 -10.48 13.63 2.02
N LEU A 115 -9.72 13.62 3.11
CA LEU A 115 -8.48 14.35 3.23
C LEU A 115 -7.31 13.41 3.50
N VAL A 116 -6.17 13.73 2.89
CA VAL A 116 -4.91 13.01 3.10
C VAL A 116 -3.79 14.02 3.30
N SER A 117 -2.89 13.72 4.22
CA SER A 117 -1.59 14.38 4.43
C SER A 117 -0.51 13.33 4.61
N VAL A 118 0.75 13.71 4.47
CA VAL A 118 1.88 12.79 4.54
C VAL A 118 2.96 13.33 5.45
N ILE A 119 3.58 12.44 6.21
CA ILE A 119 4.77 12.68 7.04
C ILE A 119 5.91 11.87 6.44
N ALA A 120 7.05 12.49 6.17
CA ALA A 120 8.29 11.78 5.89
C ALA A 120 8.92 11.30 7.18
N VAL A 121 9.46 10.08 7.16
CA VAL A 121 10.16 9.49 8.30
C VAL A 121 11.52 9.02 7.83
N ASP A 122 12.56 9.60 8.43
CA ASP A 122 13.94 9.30 8.13
C ASP A 122 14.65 8.72 9.36
N GLY A 123 15.73 7.96 9.15
CA GLY A 123 16.58 7.50 10.24
C GLY A 123 17.21 8.71 10.94
N GLY A 124 17.23 8.70 12.29
CA GLY A 124 17.82 9.80 13.06
C GLY A 124 19.32 9.91 12.86
N GLU A 125 19.86 11.13 12.86
CA GLU A 125 21.29 11.38 13.01
C GLU A 125 21.68 11.19 14.48
N GLU A 126 22.49 10.18 14.77
CA GLU A 126 23.19 10.11 16.05
C GLU A 126 24.40 11.06 15.99
N ASP A 127 24.28 12.21 16.61
CA ASP A 127 25.39 13.17 16.77
C ASP A 127 26.39 12.59 17.77
N VAL A 128 27.31 11.75 17.26
CA VAL A 128 28.41 11.23 18.04
C VAL A 128 29.41 12.38 18.23
N ALA A 129 29.22 13.10 19.33
CA ALA A 129 30.09 14.21 19.75
C ALA A 129 31.58 13.89 19.54
N GLY A 130 32.20 14.53 18.57
CA GLY A 130 33.64 14.71 18.52
C GLY A 130 34.45 13.98 17.45
N ARG A 131 33.86 13.26 16.52
CA ARG A 131 34.60 12.76 15.33
C ARG A 131 33.73 12.82 14.10
N HIS A 132 34.11 13.57 13.08
CA HIS A 132 33.50 13.69 11.78
C HIS A 132 33.44 12.34 11.00
N ARG A 133 32.77 11.36 11.53
CA ARG A 133 32.33 10.18 10.83
C ARG A 133 30.81 10.16 10.89
N HIS A 134 30.18 10.66 9.84
CA HIS A 134 28.76 10.44 9.61
C HIS A 134 28.50 8.93 9.56
N ARG A 135 28.07 8.38 10.66
CA ARG A 135 27.59 7.01 10.71
C ARG A 135 26.10 7.11 10.46
N THR A 136 25.67 6.74 9.28
CA THR A 136 24.27 6.54 8.96
C THR A 136 23.69 5.51 9.92
N THR A 137 22.97 5.98 10.92
CA THR A 137 22.29 5.10 11.86
C THR A 137 20.91 4.82 11.28
N SER A 138 20.59 3.55 11.00
CA SER A 138 19.24 3.16 10.66
C SER A 138 18.34 3.43 11.87
N GLY A 139 17.36 4.33 11.71
CA GLY A 139 16.34 4.56 12.72
C GLY A 139 15.36 3.40 12.80
N THR A 140 14.64 3.29 13.88
CA THR A 140 13.55 2.32 14.04
C THR A 140 12.25 3.07 14.31
N LEU A 141 11.20 2.75 13.54
CA LEU A 141 9.86 3.27 13.73
C LEU A 141 9.02 2.23 14.48
N ALA A 142 8.56 2.57 15.68
CA ALA A 142 7.63 1.73 16.42
C ALA A 142 6.22 1.90 15.83
N VAL A 143 5.65 0.80 15.33
CA VAL A 143 4.33 0.81 14.70
C VAL A 143 3.22 1.17 15.70
N GLU A 144 3.40 0.84 16.97
CA GLU A 144 2.48 1.20 18.05
C GLU A 144 2.42 2.72 18.28
N SER A 145 3.58 3.41 18.22
CA SER A 145 3.63 4.88 18.31
C SER A 145 2.84 5.54 17.16
N VAL A 146 2.93 4.97 15.95
CA VAL A 146 2.12 5.43 14.81
C VAL A 146 0.64 5.12 15.03
N ALA A 147 0.32 3.93 15.55
CA ALA A 147 -1.07 3.53 15.82
C ALA A 147 -1.75 4.40 16.89
N ALA A 148 -0.99 4.90 17.88
CA ALA A 148 -1.49 5.87 18.85
C ALA A 148 -2.01 7.15 18.17
N GLY A 149 -1.43 7.53 17.02
CA GLY A 149 -1.86 8.65 16.20
C GLY A 149 -3.24 8.49 15.54
N LEU A 150 -3.83 7.27 15.49
CA LEU A 150 -5.18 7.04 14.96
C LEU A 150 -6.26 7.79 15.71
N ARG A 151 -6.04 8.05 16.98
CA ARG A 151 -6.95 8.83 17.82
C ARG A 151 -6.17 9.88 18.61
N GLN A 152 -6.36 11.13 18.26
CA GLN A 152 -5.71 12.26 18.89
C GLN A 152 -6.76 13.19 19.50
N PHE A 153 -7.05 13.03 20.80
CA PHE A 153 -8.09 13.78 21.51
C PHE A 153 -9.46 13.66 20.82
N ASP A 154 -9.92 14.72 20.17
CA ASP A 154 -11.18 14.84 19.44
C ASP A 154 -11.10 14.48 17.95
N ILE A 155 -9.87 14.18 17.44
CA ILE A 155 -9.64 13.81 16.04
C ILE A 155 -9.51 12.30 15.93
N HIS A 156 -10.27 11.72 14.97
CA HIS A 156 -10.23 10.31 14.64
C HIS A 156 -9.81 10.15 13.18
N LEU A 157 -8.65 9.56 12.96
CA LEU A 157 -8.21 9.20 11.62
C LEU A 157 -8.92 7.92 11.15
N ASP A 158 -9.24 7.83 9.85
CA ASP A 158 -9.80 6.61 9.26
C ASP A 158 -8.74 5.51 9.18
N GLY A 159 -7.47 5.90 9.03
CA GLY A 159 -6.32 5.03 8.99
C GLY A 159 -5.02 5.82 8.86
N ILE A 160 -3.92 5.13 9.15
CA ILE A 160 -2.57 5.59 8.87
C ILE A 160 -1.88 4.45 8.11
N ASP A 161 -1.36 4.75 6.92
CA ASP A 161 -0.59 3.77 6.15
C ASP A 161 0.90 4.13 6.26
N ILE A 162 1.72 3.17 6.68
CA ILE A 162 3.18 3.27 6.64
C ILE A 162 3.61 2.72 5.29
N VAL A 163 4.12 3.57 4.42
CA VAL A 163 4.57 3.20 3.08
C VAL A 163 6.07 3.33 3.00
N SER A 164 6.76 2.21 2.78
CA SER A 164 8.21 2.19 2.59
C SER A 164 8.54 1.70 1.19
N VAL A 165 9.43 2.41 0.52
CA VAL A 165 9.86 2.12 -0.85
C VAL A 165 11.37 1.93 -0.86
N LYS A 166 11.83 0.81 -1.43
CA LYS A 166 13.22 0.53 -1.75
C LYS A 166 13.32 0.48 -3.28
N VAL A 167 14.14 1.32 -3.86
CA VAL A 167 14.42 1.33 -5.31
C VAL A 167 15.90 1.04 -5.51
N ARG A 168 16.20 0.19 -6.49
CA ARG A 168 17.58 0.00 -6.94
C ARG A 168 18.05 1.30 -7.58
N SER A 169 19.05 1.93 -7.00
CA SER A 169 19.71 3.08 -7.61
C SER A 169 20.52 2.57 -8.80
N GLY A 170 19.83 2.40 -9.92
CA GLY A 170 20.47 2.03 -11.19
C GLY A 170 21.20 3.24 -11.71
N GLY A 171 22.51 3.11 -11.93
CA GLY A 171 23.32 4.10 -12.59
C GLY A 171 22.91 4.33 -14.03
N ASN A 172 21.67 4.72 -14.34
CA ASN A 172 21.27 4.64 -15.75
C ASN A 172 20.76 5.91 -16.42
N ALA A 173 20.32 6.94 -15.77
CA ALA A 173 19.89 8.13 -16.53
C ALA A 173 20.66 9.40 -16.14
N ALA A 174 20.87 9.65 -14.87
CA ALA A 174 21.56 10.86 -14.44
C ALA A 174 23.10 10.72 -14.42
N GLU A 175 23.63 9.48 -14.23
CA GLU A 175 25.06 9.21 -14.33
C GLU A 175 25.53 9.00 -15.78
N LEU A 176 24.73 8.37 -16.65
CA LEU A 176 25.05 8.29 -18.08
C LEU A 176 25.18 9.67 -18.74
N SER A 177 24.45 10.67 -18.27
CA SER A 177 24.64 12.06 -18.75
C SER A 177 25.95 12.70 -18.24
N LYS A 178 26.49 12.21 -17.11
CA LYS A 178 27.81 12.61 -16.59
C LYS A 178 28.96 11.78 -17.18
N LEU A 179 28.66 10.58 -17.68
CA LEU A 179 29.63 9.67 -18.33
C LEU A 179 29.96 10.04 -19.78
N GLY A 180 29.25 11.01 -20.36
CA GLY A 180 29.57 11.50 -21.72
C GLY A 180 31.01 12.02 -21.88
N ASP A 181 31.73 12.24 -20.77
CA ASP A 181 33.13 12.67 -20.72
C ASP A 181 34.14 11.56 -20.39
N LEU A 182 33.68 10.29 -20.15
CA LEU A 182 34.56 9.16 -19.87
C LEU A 182 34.90 8.40 -21.14
N GLY A 183 36.20 8.16 -21.34
CA GLY A 183 36.70 7.37 -22.50
C GLY A 183 36.26 5.90 -22.43
N PRO A 184 36.29 5.19 -23.57
CA PRO A 184 35.83 3.78 -23.67
C PRO A 184 36.59 2.79 -22.75
N GLU A 185 37.71 3.19 -22.17
CA GLU A 185 38.53 2.39 -21.25
C GLU A 185 37.97 2.33 -19.83
N ASP A 186 37.13 3.28 -19.45
CA ASP A 186 36.57 3.39 -18.09
C ASP A 186 35.26 2.62 -17.90
N TRP A 187 34.68 2.07 -18.96
CA TRP A 187 33.41 1.34 -18.92
C TRP A 187 33.46 0.02 -18.14
N GLY A 188 34.68 -0.54 -17.97
CA GLY A 188 34.89 -1.76 -17.19
C GLY A 188 34.76 -1.56 -15.66
N LEU A 189 34.95 -0.34 -15.18
CA LEU A 189 34.93 -0.03 -13.74
C LEU A 189 33.53 0.29 -13.21
N VAL A 190 32.59 0.59 -14.09
CA VAL A 190 31.21 0.98 -13.72
C VAL A 190 30.34 -0.24 -13.39
N ASN A 191 30.71 -1.43 -13.86
CA ASN A 191 29.93 -2.65 -13.67
C ASN A 191 30.11 -3.35 -12.32
N ASP A 192 31.10 -2.95 -11.51
CA ASP A 192 31.43 -3.62 -10.24
C ASP A 192 31.03 -2.81 -8.97
N GLN A 193 30.33 -1.68 -9.13
CA GLN A 193 29.77 -1.00 -7.96
C GLN A 193 28.55 -1.76 -7.45
N PRO A 194 28.53 -2.13 -6.15
CA PRO A 194 27.34 -2.74 -5.56
C PRO A 194 26.16 -1.80 -5.77
N SER A 195 25.08 -2.31 -6.37
CA SER A 195 23.86 -1.55 -6.59
C SER A 195 23.42 -0.91 -5.26
N SER A 196 23.54 0.41 -5.17
CA SER A 196 23.08 1.15 -4.00
C SER A 196 21.55 1.19 -4.05
N TYR A 197 20.94 0.88 -2.93
CA TYR A 197 19.49 0.96 -2.80
C TYR A 197 19.14 2.22 -2.02
N LEU A 198 18.17 2.97 -2.52
CA LEU A 198 17.55 4.07 -1.82
C LEU A 198 16.26 3.57 -1.17
N ARG A 199 16.15 3.72 0.15
CA ARG A 199 14.93 3.40 0.89
C ARG A 199 14.36 4.66 1.52
N ARG A 200 13.07 4.91 1.33
CA ARG A 200 12.32 6.03 1.92
C ARG A 200 11.06 5.52 2.58
N THR A 201 10.65 6.16 3.66
CA THR A 201 9.44 5.79 4.41
C THR A 201 8.56 7.00 4.64
N TRP A 202 7.25 6.82 4.49
CA TRP A 202 6.24 7.85 4.70
C TRP A 202 5.06 7.31 5.50
N LEU A 203 4.42 8.19 6.26
CA LEU A 203 3.14 7.93 6.91
C LEU A 203 2.06 8.70 6.17
N VAL A 204 1.07 8.01 5.65
CA VAL A 204 -0.08 8.57 4.96
C VAL A 204 -1.27 8.61 5.92
N LEU A 205 -1.66 9.81 6.36
CA LEU A 205 -2.77 10.02 7.27
C LEU A 205 -4.05 10.24 6.48
N ARG A 206 -5.09 9.46 6.77
CA ARG A 206 -6.38 9.52 6.09
C ARG A 206 -7.47 9.97 7.05
N MET A 207 -8.24 10.99 6.68
CA MET A 207 -9.30 11.54 7.50
C MET A 207 -10.62 11.68 6.75
N ASN A 208 -11.69 11.22 7.41
CA ASN A 208 -13.06 11.50 7.02
C ASN A 208 -13.62 12.65 7.87
N PRO A 209 -13.90 13.82 7.31
CA PRO A 209 -14.47 14.92 8.04
C PRO A 209 -15.82 14.61 8.71
N GLN A 210 -16.64 13.76 8.10
CA GLN A 210 -17.95 13.39 8.62
C GLN A 210 -17.87 12.65 9.97
N ARG A 211 -16.75 11.98 10.26
CA ARG A 211 -16.50 11.33 11.55
C ARG A 211 -15.90 12.27 12.57
N ASN A 212 -15.52 13.49 12.16
CA ASN A 212 -14.80 14.49 12.93
C ASN A 212 -15.57 15.82 13.04
N VAL A 213 -16.90 15.79 12.95
CA VAL A 213 -17.73 17.01 12.90
C VAL A 213 -17.45 17.96 14.07
N ALA A 214 -17.34 17.43 15.30
CA ALA A 214 -17.05 18.24 16.49
C ALA A 214 -15.62 18.85 16.42
N ALA A 215 -14.64 18.07 15.98
CA ALA A 215 -13.27 18.52 15.84
C ALA A 215 -13.13 19.60 14.74
N VAL A 216 -13.88 19.46 13.65
CA VAL A 216 -13.92 20.43 12.55
C VAL A 216 -14.64 21.71 13.00
N ALA A 217 -15.75 21.60 13.72
CA ALA A 217 -16.49 22.77 14.22
C ALA A 217 -15.69 23.60 15.23
N ALA A 218 -14.75 22.97 15.94
CA ALA A 218 -13.85 23.65 16.88
C ALA A 218 -12.63 24.30 16.21
N ARG A 219 -12.45 24.12 14.89
CA ARG A 219 -11.30 24.60 14.12
C ARG A 219 -11.77 25.39 12.89
N ASP A 220 -10.87 26.17 12.33
CA ASP A 220 -11.20 27.08 11.22
C ASP A 220 -11.58 26.37 9.91
N SER A 221 -11.12 25.11 9.72
CA SER A 221 -11.37 24.36 8.48
C SER A 221 -11.14 22.85 8.64
N LEU A 222 -11.63 22.08 7.63
CA LEU A 222 -11.38 20.66 7.49
C LEU A 222 -9.86 20.35 7.41
N ALA A 223 -9.16 21.10 6.58
CA ALA A 223 -7.71 20.96 6.40
C ALA A 223 -6.95 21.27 7.71
N SER A 224 -7.34 22.32 8.44
CA SER A 224 -6.74 22.68 9.73
C SER A 224 -6.85 21.54 10.76
N THR A 225 -7.92 20.75 10.69
CA THR A 225 -8.11 19.59 11.57
C THR A 225 -7.09 18.50 11.26
N LEU A 226 -6.93 18.12 9.97
CA LEU A 226 -5.94 17.13 9.56
C LEU A 226 -4.51 17.63 9.80
N VAL A 227 -4.20 18.87 9.44
CA VAL A 227 -2.89 19.50 9.70
C VAL A 227 -2.51 19.42 11.16
N THR A 228 -3.47 19.67 12.08
CA THR A 228 -3.23 19.53 13.52
C THR A 228 -2.82 18.11 13.91
N ALA A 229 -3.49 17.10 13.35
CA ALA A 229 -3.15 15.72 13.63
C ALA A 229 -1.78 15.33 13.04
N THR A 230 -1.48 15.84 11.85
CA THR A 230 -0.21 15.60 11.15
C THR A 230 0.97 16.20 11.92
N GLU A 231 0.88 17.48 12.31
CA GLU A 231 1.95 18.16 13.07
C GLU A 231 2.20 17.46 14.42
N ARG A 232 1.13 17.05 15.12
CA ARG A 232 1.28 16.34 16.41
C ARG A 232 1.96 15.00 16.24
N LEU A 233 1.48 14.17 15.29
CA LEU A 233 2.08 12.87 15.07
C LEU A 233 3.55 12.99 14.65
N ALA A 234 3.88 13.96 13.80
CA ALA A 234 5.27 14.22 13.44
C ALA A 234 6.11 14.61 14.67
N GLN A 235 5.60 15.49 15.52
CA GLN A 235 6.30 15.88 16.76
C GLN A 235 6.43 14.74 17.78
N ASP A 236 5.41 13.89 17.88
CA ASP A 236 5.44 12.73 18.80
C ASP A 236 6.46 11.67 18.34
N LEU A 237 6.69 11.55 17.05
CA LEU A 237 7.65 10.61 16.46
C LEU A 237 9.06 11.19 16.39
N ASP A 238 9.17 12.51 16.20
CA ASP A 238 10.46 13.18 16.10
C ASP A 238 11.25 13.03 17.40
N GLY A 239 12.48 12.55 17.29
CA GLY A 239 13.34 12.30 18.45
C GLY A 239 13.11 10.96 19.17
N GLN A 240 12.18 10.09 18.73
CA GLN A 240 12.02 8.75 19.34
C GLN A 240 12.99 7.68 18.82
N SER A 241 13.65 7.83 17.76
CA SER A 241 14.63 6.99 17.06
C SER A 241 14.57 7.23 15.55
N CYS A 242 13.81 8.23 15.13
CA CYS A 242 13.67 8.67 13.76
C CYS A 242 13.42 10.18 13.74
N ALA A 243 13.69 10.80 12.60
CA ALA A 243 13.26 12.16 12.31
C ALA A 243 11.92 12.09 11.55
N ALA A 244 10.96 12.92 11.93
CA ALA A 244 9.66 12.93 11.31
C ALA A 244 9.24 14.38 11.00
N ARG A 245 8.87 14.64 9.73
CA ARG A 245 8.40 15.95 9.31
C ARG A 245 7.18 15.86 8.38
N PRO A 246 6.22 16.77 8.49
CA PRO A 246 5.17 16.90 7.49
C PRO A 246 5.73 17.27 6.11
N LEU A 247 5.09 16.77 5.04
CA LEU A 247 5.43 17.11 3.67
C LEU A 247 4.58 18.28 3.15
N THR A 248 5.17 19.07 2.25
CA THR A 248 4.49 20.13 1.48
C THR A 248 3.70 19.55 0.31
N ALA A 249 2.91 20.38 -0.36
CA ALA A 249 2.12 19.97 -1.52
C ALA A 249 2.99 19.47 -2.69
N ASP A 250 4.12 20.12 -2.94
CA ASP A 250 5.04 19.73 -4.01
C ASP A 250 5.70 18.36 -3.70
N GLU A 251 6.12 18.15 -2.46
CA GLU A 251 6.72 16.90 -2.02
C GLU A 251 5.73 15.71 -2.08
N LEU A 252 4.40 15.94 -1.95
CA LEU A 252 3.41 14.88 -2.11
C LEU A 252 3.42 14.25 -3.51
N SER A 253 3.69 15.04 -4.54
CA SER A 253 3.80 14.53 -5.90
C SER A 253 5.04 13.65 -6.10
N GLU A 254 6.13 13.94 -5.39
CA GLU A 254 7.32 13.09 -5.37
C GLU A 254 7.04 11.75 -4.70
N VAL A 255 6.23 11.74 -3.63
CA VAL A 255 5.79 10.49 -2.98
C VAL A 255 4.97 9.62 -3.93
N ASP A 256 4.04 10.22 -4.72
CA ASP A 256 3.28 9.46 -5.72
C ASP A 256 4.23 8.75 -6.70
N SER A 257 5.20 9.49 -7.24
CA SER A 257 6.19 8.95 -8.18
C SER A 257 7.05 7.86 -7.56
N ALA A 258 7.51 8.08 -6.32
CA ALA A 258 8.31 7.10 -5.59
C ALA A 258 7.52 5.81 -5.28
N VAL A 259 6.26 5.94 -4.87
CA VAL A 259 5.39 4.78 -4.58
C VAL A 259 5.01 4.03 -5.85
N LEU A 260 4.86 4.71 -6.99
CA LEU A 260 4.64 4.05 -8.27
C LEU A 260 5.88 3.26 -8.72
N ALA A 261 7.09 3.67 -8.31
CA ALA A 261 8.35 2.98 -8.63
C ALA A 261 8.47 2.68 -10.13
N ASP A 262 8.49 3.71 -10.94
CA ASP A 262 8.55 3.67 -12.41
C ASP A 262 7.37 2.97 -13.11
N LEU A 263 6.33 2.64 -12.37
CA LEU A 263 5.10 2.14 -12.94
C LEU A 263 4.34 3.30 -13.61
N GLU A 264 4.36 3.34 -14.93
CA GLU A 264 3.61 4.33 -15.69
C GLU A 264 2.14 3.90 -15.86
N PRO A 265 1.18 4.63 -15.28
CA PRO A 265 -0.22 4.21 -15.25
C PRO A 265 -0.83 3.99 -16.64
N THR A 266 -0.49 4.84 -17.62
CA THR A 266 -1.03 4.80 -18.98
C THR A 266 -0.62 3.56 -19.77
N TRP A 267 0.55 2.97 -19.46
CA TRP A 267 1.08 1.78 -20.12
C TRP A 267 0.87 0.51 -19.31
N SER A 268 0.21 0.62 -18.17
CA SER A 268 -0.05 -0.50 -17.27
C SER A 268 -1.25 -1.33 -17.73
N ARG A 269 -1.12 -2.65 -17.62
CA ARG A 269 -2.20 -3.60 -17.94
C ARG A 269 -2.46 -4.51 -16.75
N PRO A 270 -3.65 -4.40 -16.12
CA PRO A 270 -4.01 -5.25 -15.00
C PRO A 270 -4.18 -6.70 -15.46
N GLY A 271 -3.44 -7.60 -14.82
CA GLY A 271 -3.53 -9.04 -15.00
C GLY A 271 -4.05 -9.72 -13.74
N TRP A 272 -4.42 -11.00 -13.86
CA TRP A 272 -4.91 -11.80 -12.75
C TRP A 272 -3.86 -11.97 -11.63
N ARG A 273 -2.57 -12.12 -11.98
CA ARG A 273 -1.48 -12.43 -11.05
C ARG A 273 -0.48 -11.30 -10.85
N HIS A 274 -0.42 -10.35 -11.73
CA HIS A 274 0.52 -9.22 -11.73
C HIS A 274 -0.05 -8.07 -12.54
N LEU A 275 0.47 -6.90 -12.36
CA LEU A 275 0.28 -5.74 -13.20
C LEU A 275 1.48 -5.70 -14.17
N LYS A 276 1.23 -5.73 -15.47
CA LYS A 276 2.28 -5.58 -16.48
C LYS A 276 2.45 -4.10 -16.80
N HIS A 277 3.67 -3.62 -16.82
CA HIS A 277 4.02 -2.27 -17.25
C HIS A 277 5.18 -2.30 -18.25
N PHE A 278 5.60 -1.15 -18.74
CA PHE A 278 6.61 -1.08 -19.83
C PHE A 278 7.92 -1.77 -19.45
N ASN A 279 8.39 -1.56 -18.21
CA ASN A 279 9.68 -2.06 -17.73
C ASN A 279 9.59 -3.44 -17.02
N GLY A 280 8.44 -4.13 -17.06
CA GLY A 280 8.35 -5.44 -16.42
C GLY A 280 7.01 -5.72 -15.74
N PHE A 281 7.07 -6.27 -14.54
CA PHE A 281 5.93 -6.74 -13.78
C PHE A 281 5.94 -6.19 -12.36
N ALA A 282 4.79 -5.70 -11.90
CA ALA A 282 4.56 -5.40 -10.50
C ALA A 282 3.63 -6.47 -9.90
N THR A 283 4.11 -7.18 -8.88
CA THR A 283 3.36 -8.27 -8.24
C THR A 283 3.17 -7.98 -6.76
N SER A 284 1.92 -7.92 -6.32
CA SER A 284 1.55 -7.62 -4.95
C SER A 284 1.14 -8.87 -4.18
N PHE A 285 1.56 -8.94 -2.92
CA PHE A 285 1.30 -10.04 -2.00
C PHE A 285 0.86 -9.48 -0.65
N ALA A 286 -0.16 -10.10 -0.03
CA ALA A 286 -0.55 -9.82 1.35
C ALA A 286 0.22 -10.72 2.31
N LEU A 287 0.52 -10.20 3.49
CA LEU A 287 1.04 -10.99 4.61
C LEU A 287 -0.14 -11.64 5.36
N THR A 288 0.12 -12.82 5.89
CA THR A 288 -0.81 -13.44 6.84
C THR A 288 -0.76 -12.65 8.16
N PRO A 289 -1.88 -12.38 8.83
CA PRO A 289 -1.88 -11.59 10.07
C PRO A 289 -0.90 -12.08 11.14
N SER A 290 -0.75 -13.39 11.31
CA SER A 290 0.22 -13.98 12.25
C SER A 290 1.68 -13.78 11.87
N ASP A 291 1.95 -13.49 10.61
CA ASP A 291 3.32 -13.32 10.09
C ASP A 291 3.74 -11.84 10.03
N ILE A 292 2.88 -10.91 10.49
CA ILE A 292 3.23 -9.50 10.62
C ILE A 292 4.09 -9.33 11.88
N THR A 293 5.39 -9.57 11.75
CA THR A 293 6.41 -9.41 12.80
C THR A 293 7.57 -8.58 12.26
N SER A 294 8.35 -7.94 13.14
CA SER A 294 9.51 -7.12 12.74
C SER A 294 10.48 -7.92 11.87
N GLU A 295 10.80 -9.17 12.27
CA GLU A 295 11.69 -10.06 11.51
C GLU A 295 11.15 -10.36 10.10
N THR A 296 9.84 -10.63 9.98
CA THR A 296 9.22 -10.88 8.68
C THR A 296 9.26 -9.62 7.80
N LEU A 297 8.94 -8.45 8.37
CA LEU A 297 8.96 -7.19 7.62
C LEU A 297 10.38 -6.86 7.12
N ASP A 298 11.39 -7.12 7.92
CA ASP A 298 12.79 -6.95 7.51
C ASP A 298 13.20 -7.95 6.42
N GLY A 299 12.71 -9.18 6.50
CA GLY A 299 12.94 -10.22 5.49
C GLY A 299 12.37 -9.87 4.10
N LEU A 300 11.33 -9.00 4.02
CA LEU A 300 10.75 -8.60 2.73
C LEU A 300 11.69 -7.75 1.86
N TRP A 301 12.76 -7.19 2.45
CA TRP A 301 13.73 -6.36 1.74
C TRP A 301 14.89 -7.14 1.14
N LEU A 302 15.03 -8.43 1.48
CA LEU A 302 16.13 -9.28 1.02
C LEU A 302 16.10 -9.60 -0.47
N PRO A 303 14.92 -9.81 -1.12
CA PRO A 303 14.88 -10.12 -2.54
C PRO A 303 15.54 -9.03 -3.39
N ASP A 304 16.31 -9.48 -4.37
CA ASP A 304 16.91 -8.61 -5.38
C ASP A 304 15.85 -8.28 -6.45
N THR A 305 15.29 -7.09 -6.34
CA THR A 305 14.22 -6.58 -7.19
C THR A 305 14.50 -5.15 -7.58
N ASP A 306 13.93 -4.68 -8.69
CA ASP A 306 14.14 -3.31 -9.17
C ASP A 306 13.55 -2.30 -8.18
N ALA A 307 12.36 -2.63 -7.64
CA ALA A 307 11.80 -1.89 -6.52
C ALA A 307 10.97 -2.81 -5.63
N THR A 308 10.93 -2.47 -4.34
CA THR A 308 10.06 -3.09 -3.35
C THR A 308 9.26 -2.01 -2.64
N VAL A 309 7.94 -2.15 -2.63
CA VAL A 309 7.03 -1.26 -1.91
C VAL A 309 6.31 -2.04 -0.83
N LEU A 310 6.60 -1.74 0.43
CA LEU A 310 5.93 -2.29 1.60
C LEU A 310 4.90 -1.28 2.09
N THR A 311 3.68 -1.73 2.33
CA THR A 311 2.63 -0.93 2.95
C THR A 311 2.08 -1.65 4.17
N ILE A 312 2.08 -0.97 5.31
CA ILE A 312 1.47 -1.42 6.56
C ILE A 312 0.31 -0.48 6.84
N GLN A 313 -0.90 -1.01 6.87
CA GLN A 313 -2.11 -0.25 7.12
C GLN A 313 -2.56 -0.42 8.57
N LEU A 314 -2.77 0.69 9.22
CA LEU A 314 -3.31 0.79 10.58
C LEU A 314 -4.70 1.39 10.52
N VAL A 315 -5.69 0.69 11.05
CA VAL A 315 -7.09 1.14 11.10
C VAL A 315 -7.71 0.82 12.46
N THR A 316 -8.71 1.59 12.88
CA THR A 316 -9.47 1.27 14.08
C THR A 316 -10.71 0.47 13.73
N ARG A 317 -10.79 -0.78 14.20
CA ARG A 317 -12.01 -1.62 14.09
C ARG A 317 -12.43 -2.10 15.48
N GLY A 318 -13.69 -1.94 15.79
CA GLY A 318 -14.21 -2.33 17.12
C GLY A 318 -13.55 -1.60 18.30
N GLY A 319 -13.03 -0.40 18.08
CA GLY A 319 -12.34 0.40 19.11
C GLY A 319 -10.89 0.00 19.37
N ARG A 320 -10.34 -0.97 18.63
CA ARG A 320 -8.95 -1.41 18.73
C ARG A 320 -8.18 -1.12 17.45
N PRO A 321 -6.89 -0.75 17.54
CA PRO A 321 -6.04 -0.65 16.38
C PRO A 321 -5.80 -2.03 15.78
N GLN A 322 -5.94 -2.14 14.47
CA GLN A 322 -5.65 -3.34 13.71
C GLN A 322 -4.59 -3.06 12.66
N VAL A 323 -3.75 -4.06 12.43
CA VAL A 323 -2.67 -4.01 11.45
C VAL A 323 -2.89 -5.03 10.34
N SER A 324 -2.70 -4.59 9.10
CA SER A 324 -2.57 -5.43 7.91
C SER A 324 -1.36 -4.96 7.10
N ALA A 325 -0.76 -5.85 6.30
CA ALA A 325 0.40 -5.51 5.51
C ALA A 325 0.40 -6.21 4.16
N TRP A 326 0.96 -5.53 3.16
CA TRP A 326 1.23 -6.10 1.84
C TRP A 326 2.52 -5.55 1.27
N VAL A 327 3.15 -6.34 0.41
CA VAL A 327 4.36 -5.98 -0.30
C VAL A 327 4.15 -6.08 -1.80
N ARG A 328 4.73 -5.18 -2.56
CA ARG A 328 4.77 -5.19 -4.01
C ARG A 328 6.21 -5.23 -4.48
N TYR A 329 6.51 -6.18 -5.35
CA TYR A 329 7.81 -6.33 -6.00
C TYR A 329 7.72 -5.93 -7.46
N HIS A 330 8.66 -5.13 -7.91
CA HIS A 330 8.87 -4.77 -9.32
C HIS A 330 10.05 -5.57 -9.85
N THR A 331 9.86 -6.23 -10.98
CA THR A 331 10.86 -7.15 -11.57
C THR A 331 10.74 -7.12 -13.09
N ASP A 332 11.85 -7.27 -13.79
CA ASP A 332 11.87 -7.38 -15.26
C ASP A 332 11.17 -8.64 -15.77
N GLY A 333 11.24 -9.73 -15.00
CA GLY A 333 10.65 -11.03 -15.30
C GLY A 333 9.65 -11.51 -14.26
N PRO A 334 9.03 -12.67 -14.47
CA PRO A 334 8.18 -13.30 -13.46
C PRO A 334 8.96 -13.57 -12.17
N LEU A 335 8.39 -13.18 -11.05
CA LEU A 335 9.01 -13.36 -9.72
C LEU A 335 9.24 -14.83 -9.41
N ASP A 336 10.41 -15.18 -8.88
CA ASP A 336 10.76 -16.52 -8.47
C ASP A 336 9.85 -17.06 -7.39
N ARG A 337 9.60 -18.37 -7.43
CA ARG A 337 8.72 -19.03 -6.44
C ARG A 337 9.29 -18.98 -5.02
N GLU A 338 10.60 -18.97 -4.87
CA GLU A 338 11.29 -18.88 -3.59
C GLU A 338 11.01 -17.55 -2.89
N VAL A 339 11.05 -16.43 -3.62
CA VAL A 339 10.75 -15.10 -3.12
C VAL A 339 9.28 -14.98 -2.66
N SER A 340 8.38 -15.65 -3.39
CA SER A 340 6.95 -15.63 -3.07
C SER A 340 6.53 -16.71 -2.07
N ALA A 341 7.46 -17.55 -1.60
CA ALA A 341 7.15 -18.61 -0.64
C ALA A 341 6.68 -18.00 0.70
N GLY A 342 5.49 -18.38 1.14
CA GLY A 342 4.89 -17.86 2.37
C GLY A 342 4.11 -16.57 2.22
N LEU A 343 4.11 -15.92 1.06
CA LEU A 343 3.31 -14.73 0.76
C LEU A 343 2.01 -15.09 0.05
N ASN A 344 0.94 -14.36 0.34
CA ASN A 344 -0.37 -14.57 -0.27
C ASN A 344 -0.56 -13.62 -1.45
N ARG A 345 -0.45 -14.11 -2.67
CA ARG A 345 -0.61 -13.28 -3.87
C ARG A 345 -2.00 -12.65 -3.93
N LEU A 346 -2.06 -11.34 -4.15
CA LEU A 346 -3.31 -10.58 -4.31
C LEU A 346 -3.91 -10.80 -5.71
N THR A 347 -4.32 -12.03 -5.95
CA THR A 347 -4.86 -12.48 -7.23
C THR A 347 -6.15 -11.73 -7.56
N GLY A 348 -6.25 -11.13 -8.76
CA GLY A 348 -7.39 -10.33 -9.20
C GLY A 348 -7.48 -8.93 -8.56
N ARG A 349 -6.52 -8.53 -7.71
CA ARG A 349 -6.51 -7.24 -6.98
C ARG A 349 -5.20 -6.49 -7.11
N GLN A 350 -4.47 -6.73 -8.19
CA GLN A 350 -3.13 -6.14 -8.37
C GLN A 350 -3.20 -4.62 -8.52
N LEU A 351 -4.12 -4.11 -9.34
CA LEU A 351 -4.32 -2.68 -9.52
C LEU A 351 -4.81 -2.00 -8.23
N ALA A 352 -5.76 -2.64 -7.53
CA ALA A 352 -6.26 -2.16 -6.25
C ALA A 352 -5.15 -2.07 -5.18
N ALA A 353 -4.20 -3.00 -5.17
CA ALA A 353 -3.06 -2.98 -4.25
C ALA A 353 -2.10 -1.82 -4.54
N VAL A 354 -1.83 -1.52 -5.81
CA VAL A 354 -1.04 -0.34 -6.20
C VAL A 354 -1.73 0.93 -5.73
N ARG A 355 -3.03 1.08 -6.06
CA ARG A 355 -3.81 2.25 -5.68
C ARG A 355 -3.89 2.44 -4.16
N ALA A 356 -4.01 1.35 -3.39
CA ALA A 356 -4.08 1.41 -1.93
C ALA A 356 -2.78 1.91 -1.28
N SER A 357 -1.63 1.74 -1.95
CA SER A 357 -0.33 2.24 -1.46
C SER A 357 -0.14 3.74 -1.73
N LEU A 358 -0.92 4.34 -2.64
CA LEU A 358 -0.78 5.77 -2.99
C LEU A 358 -1.37 6.68 -1.90
N PRO A 359 -0.77 7.86 -1.66
CA PRO A 359 -1.31 8.86 -0.76
C PRO A 359 -2.50 9.62 -1.38
N ALA A 360 -3.49 8.85 -1.85
CA ALA A 360 -4.70 9.34 -2.47
C ALA A 360 -5.92 9.16 -1.57
N PRO A 361 -6.76 10.18 -1.38
CA PRO A 361 -8.02 10.02 -0.68
C PRO A 361 -8.93 9.03 -1.40
N SER A 362 -9.67 8.21 -0.66
CA SER A 362 -10.63 7.27 -1.22
C SER A 362 -11.81 7.09 -0.29
N THR A 363 -13.01 7.06 -0.86
CA THR A 363 -14.27 6.79 -0.14
C THR A 363 -14.49 5.31 0.13
N ARG A 364 -13.85 4.43 -0.62
CA ARG A 364 -13.95 2.98 -0.47
C ARG A 364 -12.68 2.40 0.13
N ALA A 365 -12.85 1.38 0.95
CA ALA A 365 -11.73 0.51 1.31
C ALA A 365 -11.24 -0.18 0.04
N LEU A 366 -10.09 0.26 -0.49
CA LEU A 366 -9.54 -0.22 -1.75
C LEU A 366 -9.10 -1.69 -1.65
N LEU A 367 -8.61 -2.06 -0.48
CA LEU A 367 -8.08 -3.38 -0.22
C LEU A 367 -8.56 -3.85 1.16
N ASP A 368 -9.47 -4.84 1.17
CA ASP A 368 -9.90 -5.50 2.40
C ASP A 368 -9.01 -6.72 2.63
N LEU A 369 -8.03 -6.56 3.51
CA LEU A 369 -7.07 -7.59 3.86
C LEU A 369 -7.38 -8.17 5.23
N PRO A 370 -7.02 -9.45 5.46
CA PRO A 370 -6.98 -10.00 6.79
C PRO A 370 -6.08 -9.15 7.70
N SER A 371 -6.59 -8.79 8.87
CA SER A 371 -5.89 -7.96 9.85
C SER A 371 -5.85 -8.67 11.20
N ARG A 372 -4.92 -8.27 12.07
CA ARG A 372 -4.89 -8.66 13.48
C ARG A 372 -4.95 -7.43 14.37
N ASP A 373 -5.39 -7.62 15.59
CA ASP A 373 -5.29 -6.58 16.60
C ASP A 373 -3.81 -6.28 16.88
N LEU A 374 -3.49 -5.00 16.99
CA LEU A 374 -2.19 -4.55 17.47
C LEU A 374 -2.27 -4.43 18.99
N LEU A 375 -1.45 -5.20 19.70
CA LEU A 375 -1.42 -5.23 21.16
C LEU A 375 -0.30 -4.32 21.68
N ASP A 376 -0.48 -3.72 22.84
CA ASP A 376 0.48 -2.75 23.44
C ASP A 376 1.89 -3.34 23.72
N HIS A 377 2.07 -4.65 23.57
CA HIS A 377 3.33 -5.35 23.79
C HIS A 377 3.85 -6.11 22.57
N ASP A 378 3.34 -5.77 21.38
CA ASP A 378 3.72 -6.45 20.13
C ASP A 378 5.15 -6.11 19.68
N GLU A 379 5.74 -5.02 20.18
CA GLU A 379 7.09 -4.52 19.83
C GLU A 379 7.34 -4.52 18.31
N LEU A 380 6.29 -4.22 17.52
CA LEU A 380 6.39 -4.23 16.07
C LEU A 380 7.16 -2.99 15.62
N THR A 381 8.34 -3.22 15.08
CA THR A 381 9.23 -2.16 14.59
C THR A 381 9.52 -2.30 13.11
N LEU A 382 9.71 -1.17 12.45
CA LEU A 382 10.15 -1.08 11.06
C LEU A 382 11.47 -0.32 11.03
N GLN A 383 12.48 -0.89 10.36
CA GLN A 383 13.71 -0.16 10.13
C GLN A 383 13.49 0.94 9.10
N VAL A 384 13.94 2.15 9.41
CA VAL A 384 13.90 3.31 8.53
C VAL A 384 15.32 3.67 8.13
N ALA A 385 15.58 3.76 6.82
CA ALA A 385 16.89 4.12 6.32
C ALA A 385 17.07 5.66 6.37
N HIS A 386 18.30 6.10 6.58
CA HIS A 386 18.67 7.51 6.42
C HIS A 386 18.87 7.82 4.93
N VAL A 387 18.23 8.88 4.44
CA VAL A 387 18.47 9.41 3.10
C VAL A 387 19.66 10.36 3.18
N GLN A 388 20.81 9.94 2.68
CA GLN A 388 21.97 10.82 2.56
C GLN A 388 21.70 11.82 1.41
N GLU A 389 21.30 13.04 1.73
CA GLU A 389 21.34 14.13 0.77
C GLU A 389 22.81 14.40 0.44
N SER A 390 23.19 14.13 -0.80
CA SER A 390 24.50 14.52 -1.32
C SER A 390 24.52 16.04 -1.39
N SER A 391 24.94 16.69 -0.30
CA SER A 391 25.23 18.12 -0.32
C SER A 391 26.37 18.36 -1.29
N THR A 392 26.05 18.77 -2.51
CA THR A 392 27.01 19.30 -3.47
C THR A 392 27.54 20.61 -2.91
N SER A 393 28.57 20.51 -2.07
CA SER A 393 29.35 21.68 -1.68
C SER A 393 30.04 22.20 -2.94
N VAL A 394 29.49 23.27 -3.52
CA VAL A 394 30.19 24.06 -4.52
C VAL A 394 31.46 24.60 -3.88
N PRO A 395 32.66 24.24 -4.33
CA PRO A 395 33.87 24.82 -3.79
C PRO A 395 33.86 26.31 -4.15
N ALA A 396 33.90 27.16 -3.10
CA ALA A 396 34.16 28.59 -3.24
C ALA A 396 35.51 28.76 -3.94
N ARG A 397 35.48 29.29 -5.18
CA ARG A 397 36.70 29.77 -5.86
C ARG A 397 37.26 30.93 -5.05
N GLN A 398 38.46 30.74 -4.52
CA GLN A 398 39.39 31.83 -4.14
C GLN A 398 40.02 32.43 -5.39
#